data_280f2f630602a4f2c49127d7aaa30807
#
_entry.id   280f2f630602a4f2c49127d7aaa30807
#
_cell.length_a   1.000
_cell.length_b   1.000
_cell.length_c   1.000
_cell.angle_alpha   90.00
_cell.angle_beta   90.00
_cell.angle_gamma   90.00
#
_symmetry.space_group_name_H-M   'P 1'
#
loop_
_entity.id
_entity.type
_entity.pdbx_description
1 polymer ?
#
loop_
_entity_poly.entity_id
_entity_poly.type
_entity_poly.pdbx_seq_one_letter_code
_entity_poly.pdbx_strand_id
1 'polypeptide(L)'
;MTKQKGFTLIELLVVVAIIGILAAVGVVAYNGYTSSAKVAAVKNMHSKVVKFIASETKKCSIGAELILKKEPKRYTNDLCPQYAIATNSPSNASIFTYNFFQHFGNGERWRNVYDNSIMADSCASPDKKGKMCFATEKDQYGYYHIVVRTQTKEGSGNILEDKIPFE
;
A
#
# COMPACT_ATOMS: atom_id res chain seq x y z
N MET A 1 58.25 -5.65 35.19
CA MET A 1 57.35 -4.50 34.91
C MET A 1 57.09 -4.40 33.40
N THR A 2 55.93 -4.76 32.94
CA THR A 2 55.53 -4.66 31.53
C THR A 2 55.21 -3.20 31.21
N LYS A 3 55.95 -2.57 30.29
CA LYS A 3 55.65 -1.23 29.79
C LYS A 3 54.35 -1.28 29.03
N GLN A 4 53.30 -0.70 29.57
CA GLN A 4 52.07 -0.44 28.82
C GLN A 4 52.37 0.63 27.76
N LYS A 5 52.21 0.26 26.48
CA LYS A 5 52.26 1.23 25.38
C LYS A 5 50.90 1.98 25.35
N GLY A 6 50.92 3.26 25.64
CA GLY A 6 49.75 4.14 25.51
C GLY A 6 49.53 4.52 24.05
N PHE A 7 48.26 4.81 23.69
CA PHE A 7 47.90 5.36 22.40
C PHE A 7 48.44 6.77 22.21
N THR A 8 48.94 7.08 21.02
CA THR A 8 49.35 8.44 20.69
C THR A 8 48.17 9.30 20.30
N LEU A 9 48.27 10.61 20.55
CA LEU A 9 47.19 11.57 20.22
C LEU A 9 46.91 11.60 18.71
N ILE A 10 47.91 11.41 17.86
CA ILE A 10 47.76 11.39 16.41
C ILE A 10 47.06 10.13 15.92
N GLU A 11 47.26 8.96 16.52
CA GLU A 11 46.56 7.73 16.19
C GLU A 11 45.06 7.89 16.46
N LEU A 12 44.68 8.51 17.58
CA LEU A 12 43.28 8.77 17.90
C LEU A 12 42.67 9.76 16.92
N LEU A 13 43.36 10.85 16.57
CA LEU A 13 42.90 11.88 15.68
C LEU A 13 42.65 11.36 14.26
N VAL A 14 43.52 10.52 13.73
CA VAL A 14 43.35 9.90 12.41
C VAL A 14 42.13 8.96 12.41
N VAL A 15 41.95 8.16 13.45
CA VAL A 15 40.80 7.25 13.56
C VAL A 15 39.46 8.01 13.57
N VAL A 16 39.35 9.06 14.37
CA VAL A 16 38.08 9.84 14.40
C VAL A 16 37.84 10.60 13.10
N ALA A 17 38.89 11.05 12.41
CA ALA A 17 38.77 11.67 11.10
C ALA A 17 38.20 10.67 10.03
N ILE A 18 38.75 9.45 10.01
CA ILE A 18 38.28 8.39 9.11
C ILE A 18 36.83 8.02 9.41
N ILE A 19 36.49 7.81 10.69
CA ILE A 19 35.08 7.51 11.09
C ILE A 19 34.15 8.64 10.69
N GLY A 20 34.57 9.88 10.88
CA GLY A 20 33.76 11.05 10.48
C GLY A 20 33.44 11.08 8.98
N ILE A 21 34.41 10.80 8.12
CA ILE A 21 34.23 10.74 6.68
C ILE A 21 33.30 9.58 6.30
N LEU A 22 33.55 8.39 6.85
CA LEU A 22 32.73 7.21 6.57
C LEU A 22 31.28 7.40 7.04
N ALA A 23 31.06 8.00 8.20
CA ALA A 23 29.74 8.30 8.72
C ALA A 23 28.99 9.28 7.82
N ALA A 24 29.63 10.34 7.33
CA ALA A 24 29.03 11.33 6.45
C ALA A 24 28.51 10.70 5.14
N VAL A 25 29.31 9.87 4.48
CA VAL A 25 28.94 9.15 3.25
C VAL A 25 27.87 8.08 3.54
N GLY A 26 28.01 7.35 4.65
CA GLY A 26 27.11 6.29 5.04
C GLY A 26 25.68 6.77 5.27
N VAL A 27 25.47 7.91 5.92
CA VAL A 27 24.12 8.48 6.18
C VAL A 27 23.40 8.83 4.89
N VAL A 28 24.08 9.44 3.93
CA VAL A 28 23.45 9.82 2.64
C VAL A 28 23.04 8.58 1.84
N ALA A 29 23.92 7.58 1.75
CA ALA A 29 23.62 6.32 1.07
C ALA A 29 22.48 5.55 1.75
N TYR A 30 22.46 5.49 3.08
CA TYR A 30 21.39 4.84 3.85
C TYR A 30 20.03 5.49 3.64
N ASN A 31 19.95 6.81 3.64
CA ASN A 31 18.69 7.54 3.38
C ASN A 31 18.14 7.29 1.97
N GLY A 32 19.02 7.24 0.97
CA GLY A 32 18.64 6.89 -0.41
C GLY A 32 18.08 5.46 -0.53
N TYR A 33 18.76 4.51 0.12
CA TYR A 33 18.35 3.10 0.15
C TYR A 33 16.99 2.92 0.85
N THR A 34 16.82 3.49 2.04
CA THR A 34 15.56 3.37 2.80
C THR A 34 14.38 4.00 2.08
N SER A 35 14.59 5.14 1.41
CA SER A 35 13.56 5.78 0.57
C SER A 35 13.13 4.87 -0.58
N SER A 36 14.09 4.30 -1.29
CA SER A 36 13.83 3.37 -2.41
C SER A 36 13.13 2.10 -1.94
N ALA A 37 13.54 1.54 -0.81
CA ALA A 37 12.91 0.37 -0.20
C ALA A 37 11.43 0.63 0.18
N LYS A 38 11.12 1.80 0.74
CA LYS A 38 9.74 2.20 1.05
C LYS A 38 8.88 2.28 -0.21
N VAL A 39 9.40 2.88 -1.28
CA VAL A 39 8.70 2.95 -2.58
C VAL A 39 8.44 1.54 -3.13
N ALA A 40 9.42 0.66 -3.08
CA ALA A 40 9.27 -0.72 -3.53
C ALA A 40 8.23 -1.48 -2.70
N ALA A 41 8.22 -1.28 -1.37
CA ALA A 41 7.23 -1.87 -0.47
C ALA A 41 5.81 -1.41 -0.83
N VAL A 42 5.59 -0.11 -1.05
CA VAL A 42 4.27 0.44 -1.46
C VAL A 42 3.81 -0.15 -2.79
N LYS A 43 4.69 -0.24 -3.79
CA LYS A 43 4.37 -0.85 -5.09
C LYS A 43 3.97 -2.32 -4.94
N ASN A 44 4.68 -3.06 -4.11
CA ASN A 44 4.39 -4.47 -3.84
C ASN A 44 3.04 -4.64 -3.12
N MET A 45 2.74 -3.78 -2.15
CA MET A 45 1.44 -3.77 -1.47
C MET A 45 0.30 -3.46 -2.44
N HIS A 46 0.45 -2.46 -3.31
CA HIS A 46 -0.51 -2.14 -4.37
C HIS A 46 -0.79 -3.37 -5.26
N SER A 47 0.27 -3.99 -5.80
CA SER A 47 0.13 -5.19 -6.65
C SER A 47 -0.57 -6.36 -5.94
N LYS A 48 -0.28 -6.57 -4.64
CA LYS A 48 -0.96 -7.60 -3.84
C LYS A 48 -2.45 -7.31 -3.69
N VAL A 49 -2.82 -6.06 -3.42
CA VAL A 49 -4.23 -5.64 -3.30
C VAL A 49 -4.97 -5.85 -4.62
N VAL A 50 -4.42 -5.38 -5.72
CA VAL A 50 -5.03 -5.53 -7.05
C VAL A 50 -5.26 -7.01 -7.38
N LYS A 51 -4.25 -7.87 -7.18
CA LYS A 51 -4.36 -9.31 -7.41
C LYS A 51 -5.38 -9.97 -6.50
N PHE A 52 -5.43 -9.57 -5.23
CA PHE A 52 -6.41 -10.07 -4.29
C PHE A 52 -7.84 -9.71 -4.74
N ILE A 53 -8.10 -8.45 -5.06
CA ILE A 53 -9.41 -8.00 -5.53
C ILE A 53 -9.81 -8.78 -6.79
N ALA A 54 -8.92 -8.87 -7.79
CA ALA A 54 -9.18 -9.61 -9.02
C ALA A 54 -9.46 -11.10 -8.78
N SER A 55 -8.79 -11.72 -7.80
CA SER A 55 -9.07 -13.11 -7.43
C SER A 55 -10.39 -13.29 -6.71
N GLU A 56 -10.74 -12.36 -5.81
CA GLU A 56 -12.00 -12.42 -5.06
C GLU A 56 -13.20 -12.11 -5.99
N THR A 57 -13.07 -11.16 -6.90
CA THR A 57 -14.14 -10.88 -7.89
C THR A 57 -14.43 -12.12 -8.75
N LYS A 58 -13.40 -12.84 -9.19
CA LYS A 58 -13.58 -14.08 -9.96
C LYS A 58 -14.21 -15.22 -9.18
N LYS A 59 -14.10 -15.25 -7.86
CA LYS A 59 -14.82 -16.25 -7.05
C LYS A 59 -16.34 -16.10 -7.17
N CYS A 60 -16.85 -14.89 -7.28
CA CYS A 60 -18.27 -14.66 -7.47
C CYS A 60 -18.78 -15.24 -8.78
N SER A 61 -18.01 -15.19 -9.88
CA SER A 61 -18.44 -15.76 -11.16
C SER A 61 -18.50 -17.29 -11.17
N ILE A 62 -17.83 -17.95 -10.25
CA ILE A 62 -17.86 -19.44 -10.08
C ILE A 62 -18.68 -19.89 -8.87
N GLY A 63 -19.39 -18.98 -8.20
CA GLY A 63 -20.20 -19.31 -7.02
C GLY A 63 -19.44 -19.67 -5.75
N ALA A 64 -18.15 -19.30 -5.65
CA ALA A 64 -17.34 -19.54 -4.46
C ALA A 64 -17.48 -18.40 -3.44
N GLU A 65 -17.23 -18.71 -2.16
CA GLU A 65 -17.30 -17.72 -1.08
C GLU A 65 -16.13 -16.73 -1.12
N LEU A 66 -16.43 -15.46 -0.77
CA LEU A 66 -15.42 -14.42 -0.62
C LEU A 66 -14.71 -14.53 0.74
N ILE A 67 -13.40 -14.33 0.76
CA ILE A 67 -12.58 -14.31 1.97
C ILE A 67 -12.30 -12.85 2.37
N LEU A 68 -13.33 -12.12 2.78
CA LEU A 68 -13.17 -10.74 3.26
C LEU A 68 -13.25 -10.70 4.79
N LYS A 69 -12.20 -10.17 5.42
CA LYS A 69 -12.21 -9.91 6.88
C LYS A 69 -13.03 -8.66 7.14
N LYS A 70 -13.98 -8.74 8.06
CA LYS A 70 -14.89 -7.65 8.43
C LYS A 70 -14.74 -7.29 9.91
N GLU A 71 -14.70 -6.00 10.19
CA GLU A 71 -14.97 -5.42 11.50
C GLU A 71 -15.87 -4.19 11.29
N PRO A 72 -17.00 -4.09 11.98
CA PRO A 72 -17.88 -5.08 12.59
C PRO A 72 -18.93 -5.61 11.59
N LYS A 73 -19.53 -6.74 11.85
CA LYS A 73 -20.52 -7.62 11.20
C LYS A 73 -21.67 -6.97 10.37
N ARG A 74 -21.48 -5.89 9.65
CA ARG A 74 -22.59 -5.15 9.01
C ARG A 74 -22.88 -5.55 7.56
N TYR A 75 -22.00 -6.30 6.92
CA TYR A 75 -22.21 -6.77 5.55
C TYR A 75 -21.99 -8.27 5.51
N THR A 76 -23.06 -8.98 5.22
CA THR A 76 -23.17 -10.45 5.22
C THR A 76 -22.43 -11.09 4.04
N ASN A 77 -22.27 -12.40 4.07
CA ASN A 77 -21.62 -13.24 3.08
C ASN A 77 -22.23 -13.19 1.66
N ASP A 78 -23.29 -12.41 1.44
CA ASP A 78 -24.03 -12.30 0.18
C ASP A 78 -23.55 -11.14 -0.71
N LEU A 79 -22.22 -11.00 -0.88
CA LEU A 79 -21.70 -9.97 -1.79
C LEU A 79 -21.76 -10.41 -3.25
N CYS A 80 -21.71 -11.70 -3.54
CA CYS A 80 -21.72 -12.19 -4.90
C CYS A 80 -23.01 -11.93 -5.68
N PRO A 81 -24.23 -12.01 -5.12
CA PRO A 81 -25.43 -11.53 -5.80
C PRO A 81 -25.39 -10.04 -6.12
N GLN A 82 -24.81 -9.22 -5.25
CA GLN A 82 -24.63 -7.79 -5.49
C GLN A 82 -23.55 -7.53 -6.56
N TYR A 83 -22.55 -8.39 -6.67
CA TYR A 83 -21.53 -8.35 -7.71
C TYR A 83 -22.13 -8.52 -9.10
N ALA A 84 -22.99 -9.50 -9.31
CA ALA A 84 -23.64 -9.76 -10.60
C ALA A 84 -24.45 -8.56 -11.15
N ILE A 85 -24.92 -7.67 -10.25
CA ILE A 85 -25.62 -6.44 -10.61
C ILE A 85 -24.75 -5.18 -10.48
N ALA A 86 -23.51 -5.31 -10.01
CA ALA A 86 -22.61 -4.18 -9.80
C ALA A 86 -22.17 -3.51 -11.12
N THR A 87 -22.09 -4.28 -12.20
CA THR A 87 -21.72 -3.79 -13.54
C THR A 87 -22.57 -2.62 -14.01
N ASN A 88 -23.85 -2.59 -13.64
CA ASN A 88 -24.84 -1.60 -14.08
C ASN A 88 -25.40 -0.73 -12.94
N SER A 89 -25.05 -0.99 -11.68
CA SER A 89 -25.57 -0.26 -10.53
C SER A 89 -24.46 0.44 -9.74
N PRO A 90 -24.46 1.79 -9.68
CA PRO A 90 -23.45 2.53 -8.93
C PRO A 90 -23.46 2.19 -7.43
N SER A 91 -24.65 1.94 -6.86
CA SER A 91 -24.80 1.60 -5.45
C SER A 91 -24.17 0.27 -5.12
N ASN A 92 -24.42 -0.76 -5.93
CA ASN A 92 -23.86 -2.09 -5.71
C ASN A 92 -22.35 -2.13 -5.93
N ALA A 93 -21.86 -1.46 -6.98
CA ALA A 93 -20.44 -1.31 -7.25
C ALA A 93 -19.72 -0.61 -6.08
N SER A 94 -20.29 0.45 -5.53
CA SER A 94 -19.74 1.17 -4.38
C SER A 94 -19.75 0.33 -3.10
N ILE A 95 -20.80 -0.44 -2.84
CA ILE A 95 -20.87 -1.36 -1.68
C ILE A 95 -19.78 -2.42 -1.79
N PHE A 96 -19.57 -2.98 -2.98
CA PHE A 96 -18.56 -3.99 -3.22
C PHE A 96 -17.15 -3.42 -3.00
N THR A 97 -16.86 -2.27 -3.60
CA THR A 97 -15.58 -1.55 -3.41
C THR A 97 -15.33 -1.19 -1.94
N TYR A 98 -16.38 -0.75 -1.22
CA TYR A 98 -16.29 -0.45 0.21
C TYR A 98 -15.92 -1.66 1.06
N ASN A 99 -16.38 -2.87 0.71
CA ASN A 99 -16.00 -4.08 1.43
C ASN A 99 -14.50 -4.40 1.28
N PHE A 100 -13.89 -4.17 0.12
CA PHE A 100 -12.44 -4.30 -0.04
C PHE A 100 -11.68 -3.26 0.77
N PHE A 101 -12.14 -2.00 0.76
CA PHE A 101 -11.57 -0.99 1.65
C PHE A 101 -11.61 -1.43 3.12
N GLN A 102 -12.74 -1.93 3.60
CA GLN A 102 -12.88 -2.42 4.98
C GLN A 102 -11.95 -3.60 5.26
N HIS A 103 -11.79 -4.52 4.30
CA HIS A 103 -10.89 -5.66 4.46
C HIS A 103 -9.45 -5.22 4.73
N PHE A 104 -8.90 -4.32 3.92
CA PHE A 104 -7.51 -3.87 4.06
C PHE A 104 -7.32 -2.82 5.16
N GLY A 105 -8.30 -1.95 5.36
CA GLY A 105 -8.24 -0.89 6.36
C GLY A 105 -8.49 -1.39 7.79
N ASN A 106 -9.61 -2.04 8.01
CA ASN A 106 -10.07 -2.45 9.33
C ASN A 106 -9.80 -3.92 9.64
N GLY A 107 -9.94 -4.83 8.65
CA GLY A 107 -9.72 -6.26 8.81
C GLY A 107 -8.25 -6.64 8.92
N GLU A 108 -7.48 -6.38 7.88
CA GLU A 108 -6.03 -6.66 7.83
C GLU A 108 -5.18 -5.57 8.46
N ARG A 109 -5.72 -4.37 8.63
CA ARG A 109 -5.04 -3.22 9.25
C ARG A 109 -3.69 -2.90 8.60
N TRP A 110 -3.63 -2.89 7.28
CA TRP A 110 -2.41 -2.58 6.55
C TRP A 110 -1.92 -1.17 6.85
N ARG A 111 -0.63 -1.06 7.18
CA ARG A 111 0.00 0.17 7.63
C ARG A 111 0.84 0.80 6.53
N ASN A 112 0.73 2.11 6.45
CA ASN A 112 1.56 2.94 5.59
C ASN A 112 3.01 2.89 6.09
N VAL A 113 3.95 2.54 5.21
CA VAL A 113 5.38 2.39 5.53
C VAL A 113 6.08 3.72 5.84
N TYR A 114 5.44 4.85 5.59
CA TYR A 114 6.01 6.17 5.85
C TYR A 114 5.65 6.74 7.22
N ASP A 115 4.40 6.59 7.65
CA ASP A 115 3.87 7.24 8.86
C ASP A 115 3.09 6.30 9.81
N ASN A 116 3.06 5.00 9.49
CA ASN A 116 2.34 3.97 10.26
C ASN A 116 0.82 4.20 10.40
N SER A 117 0.23 5.12 9.65
CA SER A 117 -1.23 5.28 9.58
C SER A 117 -1.88 4.10 8.86
N ILE A 118 -3.22 4.00 8.90
CA ILE A 118 -3.93 3.03 8.07
C ILE A 118 -3.73 3.42 6.60
N MET A 119 -3.29 2.45 5.79
CA MET A 119 -2.95 2.68 4.40
C MET A 119 -4.19 2.80 3.51
N ALA A 120 -5.21 1.98 3.73
CA ALA A 120 -6.42 1.93 2.91
C ALA A 120 -7.43 3.01 3.30
N ASP A 121 -8.04 3.67 2.31
CA ASP A 121 -9.08 4.67 2.51
C ASP A 121 -10.10 4.65 1.34
N SER A 122 -11.32 5.09 1.61
CA SER A 122 -12.34 5.31 0.58
C SER A 122 -12.22 6.74 0.06
N CYS A 123 -11.46 6.92 -1.00
CA CYS A 123 -11.14 8.24 -1.57
C CYS A 123 -10.97 8.15 -3.09
N ALA A 124 -11.21 9.26 -3.79
CA ALA A 124 -11.02 9.32 -5.23
C ALA A 124 -9.53 9.34 -5.63
N SER A 125 -8.70 10.03 -4.86
CA SER A 125 -7.26 10.13 -5.11
C SER A 125 -6.49 10.19 -3.78
N PRO A 126 -5.32 9.52 -3.68
CA PRO A 126 -4.51 9.59 -2.48
C PRO A 126 -3.88 10.98 -2.32
N ASP A 127 -3.94 11.50 -1.09
CA ASP A 127 -3.46 12.83 -0.71
C ASP A 127 -2.03 12.83 -0.13
N LYS A 128 -1.50 11.66 0.17
CA LYS A 128 -0.15 11.49 0.74
C LYS A 128 0.51 10.17 0.34
N LYS A 129 1.84 10.17 0.37
CA LYS A 129 2.66 8.99 0.03
C LYS A 129 2.31 7.78 0.91
N GLY A 130 2.22 6.63 0.27
CA GLY A 130 1.87 5.37 0.91
C GLY A 130 0.38 5.17 1.16
N LYS A 131 -0.47 6.16 0.89
CA LYS A 131 -1.93 6.02 0.99
C LYS A 131 -2.47 5.30 -0.24
N MET A 132 -3.45 4.45 -0.02
CA MET A 132 -4.17 3.70 -1.04
C MET A 132 -5.65 4.05 -1.00
N CYS A 133 -6.19 4.51 -2.13
CA CYS A 133 -7.58 4.87 -2.30
C CYS A 133 -8.33 3.78 -3.07
N PHE A 134 -9.54 3.49 -2.61
CA PHE A 134 -10.49 2.60 -3.26
C PHE A 134 -11.67 3.43 -3.75
N ALA A 135 -11.92 3.42 -5.04
CA ALA A 135 -13.00 4.14 -5.68
C ALA A 135 -13.76 3.25 -6.65
N THR A 136 -14.93 3.70 -7.05
CA THR A 136 -15.71 3.07 -8.10
C THR A 136 -15.85 4.08 -9.24
N GLU A 137 -15.45 3.69 -10.44
CA GLU A 137 -15.56 4.55 -11.62
C GLU A 137 -16.29 3.84 -12.75
N LYS A 138 -16.92 4.63 -13.59
CA LYS A 138 -17.61 4.18 -14.80
C LYS A 138 -16.71 4.40 -16.01
N ASP A 139 -16.60 3.39 -16.87
CA ASP A 139 -15.88 3.52 -18.13
C ASP A 139 -16.70 4.21 -19.23
N GLN A 140 -16.10 4.37 -20.38
CA GLN A 140 -16.73 4.98 -21.56
C GLN A 140 -17.89 4.15 -22.12
N TYR A 141 -17.97 2.86 -21.78
CA TYR A 141 -19.05 1.95 -22.22
C TYR A 141 -20.18 1.84 -21.20
N GLY A 142 -20.02 2.48 -20.03
CA GLY A 142 -21.03 2.51 -19.00
C GLY A 142 -20.87 1.45 -17.91
N TYR A 143 -19.81 0.66 -17.92
CA TYR A 143 -19.53 -0.37 -16.91
C TYR A 143 -18.74 0.20 -15.74
N TYR A 144 -19.04 -0.27 -14.53
CA TYR A 144 -18.32 0.13 -13.32
C TYR A 144 -17.08 -0.74 -13.10
N HIS A 145 -16.06 -0.12 -12.51
CA HIS A 145 -14.79 -0.74 -12.15
C HIS A 145 -14.43 -0.39 -10.72
N ILE A 146 -13.76 -1.31 -10.03
CA ILE A 146 -13.03 -0.99 -8.81
C ILE A 146 -11.71 -0.34 -9.21
N VAL A 147 -11.47 0.87 -8.74
CA VAL A 147 -10.24 1.59 -9.01
C VAL A 147 -9.40 1.64 -7.74
N VAL A 148 -8.17 1.15 -7.84
CA VAL A 148 -7.19 1.21 -6.76
C VAL A 148 -6.10 2.20 -7.15
N ARG A 149 -5.96 3.28 -6.36
CA ARG A 149 -4.93 4.30 -6.55
C ARG A 149 -3.99 4.31 -5.36
N THR A 150 -2.69 4.31 -5.60
CA THR A 150 -1.70 4.35 -4.53
C THR A 150 -0.61 5.36 -4.83
N GLN A 151 -0.39 6.30 -3.92
CA GLN A 151 0.69 7.27 -4.05
C GLN A 151 2.01 6.69 -3.55
N THR A 152 2.98 6.55 -4.45
CA THR A 152 4.29 5.96 -4.12
C THR A 152 5.28 6.98 -3.59
N LYS A 153 5.22 8.22 -4.08
CA LYS A 153 6.05 9.38 -3.68
C LYS A 153 5.17 10.63 -3.60
N GLU A 154 5.73 11.73 -3.15
CA GLU A 154 5.06 13.03 -3.23
C GLU A 154 4.93 13.51 -4.68
N GLY A 155 3.85 14.24 -4.97
CA GLY A 155 3.54 14.78 -6.29
C GLY A 155 2.58 13.91 -7.11
N SER A 156 1.72 14.56 -7.88
CA SER A 156 0.61 13.93 -8.63
C SER A 156 1.05 12.89 -9.68
N GLY A 157 2.27 12.98 -10.19
CA GLY A 157 2.81 12.02 -11.17
C GLY A 157 3.29 10.68 -10.59
N ASN A 158 3.14 10.46 -9.27
CA ASN A 158 3.63 9.27 -8.59
C ASN A 158 2.51 8.37 -8.07
N ILE A 159 1.36 8.37 -8.75
CA ILE A 159 0.20 7.54 -8.43
C ILE A 159 0.22 6.30 -9.33
N LEU A 160 0.15 5.12 -8.72
CA LEU A 160 -0.20 3.88 -9.41
C LEU A 160 -1.72 3.79 -9.47
N GLU A 161 -2.25 3.43 -10.61
CA GLU A 161 -3.69 3.21 -10.80
C GLU A 161 -3.93 1.90 -11.53
N ASP A 162 -4.79 1.06 -10.97
CA ASP A 162 -5.31 -0.14 -11.60
C ASP A 162 -6.83 -0.14 -11.53
N LYS A 163 -7.47 -0.55 -12.63
CA LYS A 163 -8.92 -0.71 -12.79
C LYS A 163 -9.25 -2.18 -12.91
N ILE A 164 -10.10 -2.66 -12.03
CA ILE A 164 -10.52 -4.05 -11.96
C ILE A 164 -11.99 -4.09 -12.37
N PRO A 165 -12.32 -4.73 -13.50
CA PRO A 165 -13.70 -4.81 -13.97
C PRO A 165 -14.54 -5.70 -13.06
N PHE A 166 -15.84 -5.45 -13.00
CA PHE A 166 -16.83 -6.41 -12.56
C PHE A 166 -17.16 -7.30 -13.76
N GLU A 167 -16.58 -8.50 -13.82
CA GLU A 167 -16.80 -9.49 -14.88
C GLU A 167 -17.93 -10.45 -14.56
#